data_894a7449b82692e253d443ba63f1542c
#
_entry.id   894a7449b82692e253d443ba63f1542c
#
_cell.length_a   1.000
_cell.length_b   1.000
_cell.length_c   1.000
_cell.angle_alpha   90.00
_cell.angle_beta   90.00
_cell.angle_gamma   90.00
#
_symmetry.space_group_name_H-M   'P 1'
#
loop_
_entity.id
_entity.type
_entity.pdbx_description
1 polymer ?
#
loop_
_entity_poly.entity_id
_entity_poly.type
_entity_poly.pdbx_seq_one_letter_code
_entity_poly.pdbx_strand_id
1 'polypeptide(L)'
;MDWLKKAGIPEKDFKHHVVVVSAKPDAAEQFGLPKENFFPIWDWVGGRFSVWGAIGLPVAIALGADTFKHFLAGAHAMDQHASTAPLQNNLPALMAMFAYWNSEKLDVSSYCFLPYDERLRVMVDWLQQLEMESLGKSTAADGTPVIGKTSLAVWGGHGNESQHSFYQFLREGTAKNAIDVFWCEKPGHAHKELHRVLMANAKAQTEALVTRDPKSKYFNVVSTVSIEELTPETLGALMAMYEHKTTMLGTLFGINAFDQPGIELGKKLANEAYKRVNVLCPKFFI
;
A
#
# COMPACT_ATOMS: atom_id res chain seq x y z
N MET A 1 -2.91 27.93 -5.41
CA MET A 1 -2.48 29.27 -5.91
C MET A 1 -2.57 30.34 -4.83
N ASP A 2 -3.61 30.41 -4.01
CA ASP A 2 -3.77 31.43 -2.95
C ASP A 2 -2.64 31.46 -1.91
N TRP A 3 -2.06 30.31 -1.59
CA TRP A 3 -0.89 30.24 -0.72
C TRP A 3 0.31 31.00 -1.29
N LEU A 4 0.59 30.88 -2.60
CA LEU A 4 1.66 31.62 -3.27
C LEU A 4 1.38 33.12 -3.28
N LYS A 5 0.12 33.52 -3.52
CA LYS A 5 -0.29 34.94 -3.45
C LYS A 5 -0.07 35.52 -2.06
N LYS A 6 -0.47 34.77 -1.00
CA LYS A 6 -0.25 35.17 0.41
C LYS A 6 1.24 35.26 0.76
N ALA A 7 2.09 34.46 0.11
CA ALA A 7 3.55 34.53 0.24
C ALA A 7 4.18 35.69 -0.59
N GLY A 8 3.37 36.51 -1.26
CA GLY A 8 3.84 37.66 -2.03
C GLY A 8 4.39 37.32 -3.42
N ILE A 9 4.15 36.10 -3.92
CA ILE A 9 4.62 35.67 -5.23
C ILE A 9 3.63 36.18 -6.29
N PRO A 10 4.08 37.01 -7.27
CA PRO A 10 3.22 37.46 -8.37
C PRO A 10 2.74 36.30 -9.24
N GLU A 11 1.52 36.38 -9.76
CA GLU A 11 0.94 35.31 -10.61
C GLU A 11 1.82 34.95 -11.83
N LYS A 12 2.48 35.94 -12.44
CA LYS A 12 3.41 35.73 -13.56
C LYS A 12 4.56 34.80 -13.24
N ASP A 13 4.92 34.67 -11.93
CA ASP A 13 6.05 33.89 -11.45
C ASP A 13 5.61 32.49 -10.93
N PHE A 14 4.30 32.18 -10.92
CA PHE A 14 3.79 30.87 -10.49
C PHE A 14 4.38 29.69 -11.29
N LYS A 15 4.70 29.91 -12.54
CA LYS A 15 5.39 28.94 -13.40
C LYS A 15 6.76 28.45 -12.85
N HIS A 16 7.37 29.20 -11.93
CA HIS A 16 8.63 28.84 -11.28
C HIS A 16 8.43 28.07 -9.98
N HIS A 17 7.19 27.93 -9.51
CA HIS A 17 6.86 27.35 -8.20
C HIS A 17 5.88 26.19 -8.29
N VAL A 18 5.26 25.95 -9.44
CA VAL A 18 4.20 24.96 -9.59
C VAL A 18 4.50 24.07 -10.79
N VAL A 19 4.39 22.78 -10.59
CA VAL A 19 4.36 21.76 -11.64
C VAL A 19 3.09 20.95 -11.53
N VAL A 20 2.67 20.33 -12.62
CA VAL A 20 1.47 19.49 -12.69
C VAL A 20 1.89 18.08 -13.06
N VAL A 21 1.48 17.10 -12.26
CA VAL A 21 1.59 15.68 -12.58
C VAL A 21 0.18 15.17 -12.89
N SER A 22 -0.07 14.74 -14.11
CA SER A 22 -1.43 14.34 -14.52
C SER A 22 -1.40 13.39 -15.72
N ALA A 23 -2.47 12.60 -15.88
CA ALA A 23 -2.74 11.85 -17.10
C ALA A 23 -3.41 12.70 -18.18
N LYS A 24 -3.83 13.94 -17.85
CA LYS A 24 -4.49 14.86 -18.80
C LYS A 24 -3.47 15.82 -19.39
N PRO A 25 -3.20 15.77 -20.72
CA PRO A 25 -2.16 16.59 -21.35
C PRO A 25 -2.35 18.09 -21.23
N ASP A 26 -3.61 18.55 -21.13
CA ASP A 26 -3.99 19.96 -21.03
C ASP A 26 -4.06 20.48 -19.57
N ALA A 27 -3.74 19.63 -18.60
CA ALA A 27 -3.86 19.98 -17.18
C ALA A 27 -3.00 21.19 -16.78
N ALA A 28 -1.79 21.34 -17.32
CA ALA A 28 -0.94 22.50 -17.04
C ALA A 28 -1.56 23.81 -17.58
N GLU A 29 -2.10 23.78 -18.81
CA GLU A 29 -2.76 24.94 -19.44
C GLU A 29 -4.00 25.36 -18.65
N GLN A 30 -4.79 24.39 -18.14
CA GLN A 30 -5.97 24.68 -17.31
C GLN A 30 -5.61 25.42 -16.01
N PHE A 31 -4.39 25.26 -15.51
CA PHE A 31 -3.85 26.00 -14.37
C PHE A 31 -3.09 27.28 -14.78
N GLY A 32 -3.04 27.62 -16.07
CA GLY A 32 -2.27 28.77 -16.56
C GLY A 32 -0.77 28.57 -16.51
N LEU A 33 -0.30 27.31 -16.54
CA LEU A 33 1.11 26.95 -16.49
C LEU A 33 1.64 26.57 -17.87
N PRO A 34 2.92 26.80 -18.18
CA PRO A 34 3.53 26.39 -19.41
C PRO A 34 3.68 24.86 -19.51
N LYS A 35 3.78 24.33 -20.73
CA LYS A 35 3.85 22.88 -20.99
C LYS A 35 5.05 22.20 -20.35
N GLU A 36 6.16 22.88 -20.20
CA GLU A 36 7.36 22.38 -19.54
C GLU A 36 7.17 22.09 -18.05
N ASN A 37 6.10 22.62 -17.43
CA ASN A 37 5.73 22.33 -16.05
C ASN A 37 4.83 21.09 -15.93
N PHE A 38 4.57 20.39 -17.02
CA PHE A 38 3.74 19.18 -17.05
C PHE A 38 4.60 17.92 -17.04
N PHE A 39 4.34 17.07 -16.06
CA PHE A 39 4.93 15.75 -15.94
C PHE A 39 3.85 14.71 -16.17
N PRO A 40 3.90 13.95 -17.29
CA PRO A 40 2.87 12.98 -17.60
C PRO A 40 2.93 11.76 -16.69
N ILE A 41 1.75 11.28 -16.32
CA ILE A 41 1.54 9.89 -15.92
C ILE A 41 0.60 9.26 -16.95
N TRP A 42 0.71 7.95 -17.10
CA TRP A 42 -0.10 7.23 -18.07
C TRP A 42 -1.41 6.77 -17.41
N ASP A 43 -2.49 6.75 -18.16
CA ASP A 43 -3.84 6.39 -17.68
C ASP A 43 -3.96 4.92 -17.22
N TRP A 44 -3.05 4.06 -17.68
CA TRP A 44 -2.94 2.68 -17.22
C TRP A 44 -2.19 2.52 -15.90
N VAL A 45 -1.54 3.56 -15.39
CA VAL A 45 -0.84 3.52 -14.10
C VAL A 45 -1.84 3.82 -12.98
N GLY A 46 -2.27 2.78 -12.28
CA GLY A 46 -3.11 2.94 -11.09
C GLY A 46 -2.38 3.67 -9.96
N GLY A 47 -3.09 4.48 -9.16
CA GLY A 47 -2.52 5.28 -8.07
C GLY A 47 -1.69 4.45 -7.09
N ARG A 48 -2.15 3.25 -6.75
CA ARG A 48 -1.49 2.33 -5.82
C ARG A 48 -0.14 1.77 -6.33
N PHE A 49 0.14 1.87 -7.63
CA PHE A 49 1.40 1.48 -8.28
C PHE A 49 2.20 2.67 -8.79
N SER A 50 1.86 3.91 -8.44
CA SER A 50 2.33 5.09 -9.17
C SER A 50 3.58 5.76 -8.60
N VAL A 51 4.02 5.42 -7.39
CA VAL A 51 5.13 6.09 -6.70
C VAL A 51 6.46 6.02 -7.48
N TRP A 52 6.61 5.01 -8.30
CA TRP A 52 7.81 4.76 -9.14
C TRP A 52 7.98 5.75 -10.30
N GLY A 53 6.90 6.41 -10.71
CA GLY A 53 6.87 7.37 -11.80
C GLY A 53 6.84 8.83 -11.34
N ALA A 54 6.27 9.71 -12.17
CA ALA A 54 6.19 11.15 -11.91
C ALA A 54 5.44 11.52 -10.61
N ILE A 55 4.56 10.65 -10.10
CA ILE A 55 3.91 10.82 -8.79
C ILE A 55 4.93 10.82 -7.64
N GLY A 56 6.07 10.16 -7.80
CA GLY A 56 7.18 10.20 -6.83
C GLY A 56 7.98 11.51 -6.80
N LEU A 57 7.71 12.47 -7.71
CA LEU A 57 8.42 13.74 -7.75
C LEU A 57 8.43 14.51 -6.41
N PRO A 58 7.32 14.60 -5.64
CA PRO A 58 7.35 15.23 -4.32
C PRO A 58 8.31 14.55 -3.35
N VAL A 59 8.45 13.22 -3.42
CA VAL A 59 9.40 12.45 -2.60
C VAL A 59 10.84 12.80 -3.01
N ALA A 60 11.12 12.84 -4.32
CA ALA A 60 12.44 13.23 -4.85
C ALA A 60 12.83 14.67 -4.47
N ILE A 61 11.85 15.59 -4.45
CA ILE A 61 12.09 16.98 -4.03
C ILE A 61 12.35 17.06 -2.52
N ALA A 62 11.56 16.35 -1.71
CA ALA A 62 11.61 16.42 -0.25
C ALA A 62 12.86 15.74 0.34
N LEU A 63 13.25 14.59 -0.22
CA LEU A 63 14.32 13.73 0.32
C LEU A 63 15.60 13.75 -0.50
N GLY A 64 15.58 14.41 -1.65
CA GLY A 64 16.70 14.47 -2.60
C GLY A 64 16.63 13.37 -3.66
N ALA A 65 17.10 13.70 -4.85
CA ALA A 65 17.06 12.82 -6.02
C ALA A 65 17.85 11.51 -5.81
N ASP A 66 18.95 11.53 -5.09
CA ASP A 66 19.75 10.34 -4.84
C ASP A 66 19.04 9.36 -3.90
N THR A 67 18.37 9.86 -2.85
CA THR A 67 17.50 9.05 -1.99
C THR A 67 16.39 8.36 -2.80
N PHE A 68 15.77 9.09 -3.72
CA PHE A 68 14.74 8.53 -4.59
C PHE A 68 15.29 7.49 -5.57
N LYS A 69 16.49 7.70 -6.13
CA LYS A 69 17.17 6.68 -6.97
C LYS A 69 17.47 5.40 -6.21
N HIS A 70 17.92 5.49 -4.96
CA HIS A 70 18.14 4.33 -4.10
C HIS A 70 16.83 3.57 -3.82
N PHE A 71 15.74 4.30 -3.60
CA PHE A 71 14.40 3.71 -3.47
C PHE A 71 14.00 2.93 -4.75
N LEU A 72 14.18 3.53 -5.93
CA LEU A 72 13.93 2.86 -7.22
C LEU A 72 14.87 1.66 -7.45
N ALA A 73 16.13 1.75 -7.04
CA ALA A 73 17.10 0.66 -7.16
C ALA A 73 16.68 -0.57 -6.33
N GLY A 74 16.15 -0.34 -5.13
CA GLY A 74 15.61 -1.42 -4.30
C GLY A 74 14.40 -2.11 -4.93
N ALA A 75 13.47 -1.34 -5.50
CA ALA A 75 12.34 -1.89 -6.25
C ALA A 75 12.82 -2.70 -7.46
N HIS A 76 13.76 -2.17 -8.24
CA HIS A 76 14.35 -2.88 -9.38
C HIS A 76 15.01 -4.21 -8.97
N ALA A 77 15.72 -4.22 -7.84
CA ALA A 77 16.32 -5.47 -7.32
C ALA A 77 15.24 -6.51 -7.01
N MET A 78 14.07 -6.09 -6.47
CA MET A 78 12.95 -6.98 -6.23
C MET A 78 12.29 -7.43 -7.54
N ASP A 79 12.20 -6.58 -8.57
CA ASP A 79 11.70 -6.95 -9.91
C ASP A 79 12.57 -8.06 -10.52
N GLN A 80 13.89 -7.93 -10.41
CA GLN A 80 14.82 -8.97 -10.85
C GLN A 80 14.62 -10.27 -10.05
N HIS A 81 14.51 -10.18 -8.73
CA HIS A 81 14.22 -11.34 -7.88
C HIS A 81 12.91 -12.02 -8.26
N ALA A 82 11.82 -11.26 -8.39
CA ALA A 82 10.50 -11.79 -8.73
C ALA A 82 10.47 -12.49 -10.11
N SER A 83 11.27 -12.00 -11.07
CA SER A 83 11.30 -12.54 -12.44
C SER A 83 12.27 -13.70 -12.64
N THR A 84 13.33 -13.83 -11.82
CA THR A 84 14.42 -14.78 -12.07
C THR A 84 14.60 -15.83 -10.96
N ALA A 85 14.17 -15.57 -9.74
CA ALA A 85 14.34 -16.52 -8.64
C ALA A 85 13.52 -17.79 -8.84
N PRO A 86 14.09 -18.98 -8.56
CA PRO A 86 13.33 -20.23 -8.54
C PRO A 86 12.15 -20.12 -7.57
N LEU A 87 11.01 -20.77 -7.88
CA LEU A 87 9.76 -20.61 -7.13
C LEU A 87 9.93 -20.81 -5.61
N GLN A 88 10.71 -21.80 -5.20
CA GLN A 88 10.96 -22.10 -3.78
C GLN A 88 11.74 -21.03 -3.03
N ASN A 89 12.35 -20.08 -3.75
CA ASN A 89 13.12 -18.96 -3.21
C ASN A 89 12.53 -17.60 -3.61
N ASN A 90 11.47 -17.59 -4.40
CA ASN A 90 10.83 -16.36 -4.90
C ASN A 90 9.89 -15.80 -3.84
N LEU A 91 10.32 -14.78 -3.12
CA LEU A 91 9.60 -14.24 -1.97
C LEU A 91 8.17 -13.80 -2.31
N PRO A 92 7.93 -12.91 -3.30
CA PRO A 92 6.56 -12.51 -3.63
C PRO A 92 5.69 -13.68 -4.10
N ALA A 93 6.23 -14.65 -4.84
CA ALA A 93 5.48 -15.82 -5.29
C ALA A 93 5.07 -16.72 -4.11
N LEU A 94 5.98 -16.96 -3.15
CA LEU A 94 5.67 -17.70 -1.94
C LEU A 94 4.60 -16.99 -1.11
N MET A 95 4.71 -15.68 -0.94
CA MET A 95 3.70 -14.88 -0.23
C MET A 95 2.33 -14.94 -0.92
N ALA A 96 2.30 -14.86 -2.26
CA ALA A 96 1.06 -14.99 -3.02
C ALA A 96 0.43 -16.39 -2.87
N MET A 97 1.25 -17.44 -2.93
CA MET A 97 0.79 -18.83 -2.72
C MET A 97 0.24 -19.05 -1.32
N PHE A 98 0.91 -18.54 -0.28
CA PHE A 98 0.41 -18.60 1.10
C PHE A 98 -0.88 -17.81 1.26
N ALA A 99 -0.99 -16.61 0.69
CA ALA A 99 -2.21 -15.82 0.75
C ALA A 99 -3.39 -16.54 0.06
N TYR A 100 -3.14 -17.11 -1.11
CA TYR A 100 -4.12 -17.96 -1.82
C TYR A 100 -4.56 -19.17 -0.99
N TRP A 101 -3.61 -19.90 -0.41
CA TRP A 101 -3.88 -21.04 0.45
C TRP A 101 -4.69 -20.66 1.69
N ASN A 102 -4.31 -19.55 2.33
CA ASN A 102 -5.00 -19.03 3.52
C ASN A 102 -6.46 -18.70 3.22
N SER A 103 -6.72 -18.06 2.07
CA SER A 103 -8.08 -17.73 1.64
C SER A 103 -8.89 -18.97 1.27
N GLU A 104 -8.35 -19.80 0.38
CA GLU A 104 -9.10 -20.90 -0.27
C GLU A 104 -9.19 -22.18 0.57
N LYS A 105 -8.17 -22.48 1.37
CA LYS A 105 -8.09 -23.77 2.10
C LYS A 105 -8.28 -23.61 3.61
N LEU A 106 -7.82 -22.52 4.18
CA LEU A 106 -7.89 -22.32 5.62
C LEU A 106 -9.08 -21.45 6.04
N ASP A 107 -9.81 -20.87 5.09
CA ASP A 107 -10.95 -19.97 5.33
C ASP A 107 -10.58 -18.80 6.27
N VAL A 108 -9.43 -18.20 6.01
CA VAL A 108 -8.97 -17.01 6.72
C VAL A 108 -9.92 -15.85 6.43
N SER A 109 -10.24 -15.06 7.45
CA SER A 109 -11.25 -14.00 7.39
C SER A 109 -10.67 -12.63 7.03
N SER A 110 -9.42 -12.35 7.46
CA SER A 110 -8.77 -11.06 7.25
C SER A 110 -7.25 -11.18 7.22
N TYR A 111 -6.62 -10.12 6.72
CA TYR A 111 -5.17 -9.99 6.68
C TYR A 111 -4.73 -8.79 7.52
N CYS A 112 -3.91 -9.05 8.52
CA CYS A 112 -3.41 -8.06 9.47
C CYS A 112 -1.91 -7.82 9.24
N PHE A 113 -1.49 -6.56 9.13
CA PHE A 113 -0.07 -6.18 9.02
C PHE A 113 0.37 -5.45 10.28
N LEU A 114 1.44 -5.96 10.92
CA LEU A 114 1.95 -5.50 12.22
C LEU A 114 3.41 -5.06 12.11
N PRO A 115 3.71 -3.83 11.66
CA PRO A 115 5.06 -3.32 11.65
C PRO A 115 5.52 -2.94 13.07
N TYR A 116 6.68 -3.42 13.47
CA TYR A 116 7.41 -3.00 14.67
C TYR A 116 8.48 -1.95 14.32
N ASP A 117 8.12 -1.04 13.42
CA ASP A 117 8.91 0.15 13.07
C ASP A 117 7.97 1.31 12.79
N GLU A 118 8.09 2.39 13.54
CA GLU A 118 7.20 3.56 13.45
C GLU A 118 7.20 4.19 12.05
N ARG A 119 8.32 4.12 11.34
CA ARG A 119 8.45 4.65 9.97
C ARG A 119 7.55 3.95 8.96
N LEU A 120 7.06 2.74 9.30
CA LEU A 120 6.13 1.94 8.48
C LEU A 120 4.68 2.01 8.96
N ARG A 121 4.34 2.91 9.89
CA ARG A 121 2.97 3.06 10.43
C ARG A 121 1.92 3.19 9.32
N VAL A 122 2.20 4.00 8.31
CA VAL A 122 1.26 4.25 7.19
C VAL A 122 1.26 3.16 6.11
N MET A 123 2.11 2.14 6.25
CA MET A 123 2.15 1.04 5.27
C MET A 123 0.87 0.21 5.28
N VAL A 124 0.16 0.16 6.41
CA VAL A 124 -1.15 -0.50 6.50
C VAL A 124 -2.15 0.14 5.54
N ASP A 125 -2.24 1.48 5.52
CA ASP A 125 -3.16 2.22 4.65
C ASP A 125 -2.82 2.00 3.17
N TRP A 126 -1.53 1.97 2.84
CA TRP A 126 -1.09 1.67 1.48
C TRP A 126 -1.42 0.22 1.08
N LEU A 127 -1.19 -0.76 1.96
CA LEU A 127 -1.53 -2.16 1.73
C LEU A 127 -3.05 -2.37 1.57
N GLN A 128 -3.87 -1.62 2.31
CA GLN A 128 -5.32 -1.63 2.13
C GLN A 128 -5.68 -1.26 0.69
N GLN A 129 -5.15 -0.16 0.19
CA GLN A 129 -5.40 0.23 -1.19
C GLN A 129 -4.80 -0.78 -2.16
N LEU A 130 -3.54 -1.17 -1.98
CA LEU A 130 -2.85 -2.09 -2.88
C LEU A 130 -3.62 -3.41 -3.03
N GLU A 131 -3.94 -4.08 -1.95
CA GLU A 131 -4.54 -5.41 -2.01
C GLU A 131 -6.07 -5.36 -2.24
N MET A 132 -6.79 -4.54 -1.48
CA MET A 132 -8.26 -4.56 -1.55
C MET A 132 -8.78 -3.96 -2.86
N GLU A 133 -8.15 -2.92 -3.39
CA GLU A 133 -8.53 -2.33 -4.68
C GLU A 133 -8.10 -3.23 -5.85
N SER A 134 -6.94 -3.89 -5.76
CA SER A 134 -6.45 -4.79 -6.79
C SER A 134 -7.22 -6.11 -6.82
N LEU A 135 -7.51 -6.69 -5.66
CA LEU A 135 -8.04 -8.04 -5.53
C LEU A 135 -9.55 -8.10 -5.27
N GLY A 136 -10.15 -7.02 -4.76
CA GLY A 136 -11.58 -6.95 -4.44
C GLY A 136 -12.46 -6.92 -5.69
N LYS A 137 -12.48 -8.01 -6.44
CA LYS A 137 -13.21 -8.15 -7.71
C LYS A 137 -14.23 -9.28 -7.65
N SER A 138 -15.40 -9.04 -8.22
CA SER A 138 -16.45 -10.06 -8.41
C SER A 138 -16.49 -10.63 -9.84
N THR A 139 -15.63 -10.10 -10.72
CA THR A 139 -15.57 -10.49 -12.13
C THR A 139 -14.14 -10.87 -12.48
N ALA A 140 -13.96 -12.02 -13.10
CA ALA A 140 -12.68 -12.50 -13.61
C ALA A 140 -12.22 -11.69 -14.83
N ALA A 141 -10.97 -11.85 -15.21
CA ALA A 141 -10.38 -11.14 -16.35
C ALA A 141 -11.05 -11.49 -17.70
N ASP A 142 -11.68 -12.66 -17.80
CA ASP A 142 -12.46 -13.11 -18.97
C ASP A 142 -13.93 -12.65 -18.95
N GLY A 143 -14.33 -11.88 -17.93
CA GLY A 143 -15.70 -11.36 -17.76
C GLY A 143 -16.67 -12.32 -17.04
N THR A 144 -16.23 -13.48 -16.62
CA THR A 144 -17.08 -14.43 -15.86
C THR A 144 -17.18 -14.04 -14.38
N PRO A 145 -18.27 -14.40 -13.68
CA PRO A 145 -18.36 -14.20 -12.25
C PRO A 145 -17.31 -15.01 -11.48
N VAL A 146 -16.64 -14.38 -10.53
CA VAL A 146 -15.72 -15.08 -9.61
C VAL A 146 -16.53 -15.88 -8.58
N ILE A 147 -16.08 -17.10 -8.29
CA ILE A 147 -16.61 -17.95 -7.24
C ILE A 147 -15.59 -17.97 -6.10
N GLY A 148 -16.00 -17.59 -4.89
CA GLY A 148 -15.11 -17.55 -3.73
C GLY A 148 -14.63 -16.15 -3.34
N LYS A 149 -13.59 -16.10 -2.51
CA LYS A 149 -13.01 -14.85 -2.01
C LYS A 149 -11.80 -14.48 -2.86
N THR A 150 -11.75 -13.26 -3.36
CA THR A 150 -10.58 -12.75 -4.11
C THR A 150 -9.72 -11.81 -3.28
N SER A 151 -10.26 -11.23 -2.22
CA SER A 151 -9.56 -10.32 -1.30
C SER A 151 -9.98 -10.59 0.13
N LEU A 152 -9.02 -10.41 1.03
CA LEU A 152 -9.28 -10.31 2.46
C LEU A 152 -9.38 -8.83 2.84
N ALA A 153 -10.09 -8.52 3.93
CA ALA A 153 -10.01 -7.21 4.53
C ALA A 153 -8.61 -7.00 5.11
N VAL A 154 -7.89 -6.00 4.61
CA VAL A 154 -6.56 -5.63 5.09
C VAL A 154 -6.69 -4.60 6.20
N TRP A 155 -6.02 -4.83 7.30
CA TRP A 155 -6.01 -3.95 8.48
C TRP A 155 -4.74 -4.17 9.29
N GLY A 156 -4.58 -3.44 10.38
CA GLY A 156 -3.43 -3.60 11.25
C GLY A 156 -3.10 -2.32 11.98
N GLY A 157 -1.86 -2.21 12.39
CA GLY A 157 -1.35 -1.05 13.11
C GLY A 157 0.04 -1.30 13.65
N HIS A 158 0.67 -0.28 14.23
CA HIS A 158 1.99 -0.43 14.85
C HIS A 158 1.96 -1.51 15.92
N GLY A 159 2.84 -2.52 15.79
CA GLY A 159 2.76 -3.77 16.56
C GLY A 159 2.74 -3.57 18.08
N ASN A 160 3.57 -2.66 18.60
CA ASN A 160 3.64 -2.40 20.03
C ASN A 160 2.35 -1.77 20.60
N GLU A 161 1.75 -0.81 19.88
CA GLU A 161 0.49 -0.16 20.30
C GLU A 161 -0.70 -1.09 20.15
N SER A 162 -0.67 -1.95 19.15
CA SER A 162 -1.75 -2.89 18.82
C SER A 162 -2.02 -3.90 19.95
N GLN A 163 -1.04 -4.16 20.82
CA GLN A 163 -1.19 -5.00 22.00
C GLN A 163 -2.29 -4.49 22.94
N HIS A 164 -2.48 -3.18 23.01
CA HIS A 164 -3.48 -2.53 23.84
C HIS A 164 -4.81 -2.22 23.12
N SER A 165 -4.96 -2.69 21.88
CA SER A 165 -6.19 -2.48 21.11
C SER A 165 -6.81 -3.79 20.63
N PHE A 166 -6.19 -4.54 19.73
CA PHE A 166 -6.83 -5.69 19.09
C PHE A 166 -6.12 -7.03 19.27
N TYR A 167 -5.05 -7.14 20.07
CA TYR A 167 -4.40 -8.43 20.33
C TYR A 167 -5.31 -9.42 21.07
N GLN A 168 -6.24 -8.93 21.91
CA GLN A 168 -7.26 -9.78 22.51
C GLN A 168 -8.09 -10.50 21.44
N PHE A 169 -8.49 -9.77 20.37
CA PHE A 169 -9.21 -10.35 19.24
C PHE A 169 -8.36 -11.37 18.49
N LEU A 170 -7.08 -11.08 18.24
CA LEU A 170 -6.18 -12.00 17.56
C LEU A 170 -5.93 -13.28 18.37
N ARG A 171 -5.86 -13.19 19.70
CA ARG A 171 -5.53 -14.32 20.59
C ARG A 171 -6.72 -15.18 20.94
N GLU A 172 -7.86 -14.57 21.28
CA GLU A 172 -9.01 -15.22 21.89
C GLU A 172 -10.27 -15.09 21.00
N GLY A 173 -10.17 -14.38 19.89
CA GLY A 173 -11.30 -14.19 18.98
C GLY A 173 -11.67 -15.46 18.21
N THR A 174 -12.83 -15.43 17.58
CA THR A 174 -13.39 -16.55 16.82
C THR A 174 -13.13 -16.45 15.32
N ALA A 175 -12.23 -15.57 14.90
CA ALA A 175 -11.80 -15.43 13.52
C ALA A 175 -10.45 -16.15 13.27
N LYS A 176 -10.23 -16.55 12.03
CA LYS A 176 -8.91 -16.97 11.55
C LYS A 176 -8.31 -15.80 10.77
N ASN A 177 -7.12 -15.38 11.13
CA ASN A 177 -6.47 -14.24 10.50
C ASN A 177 -5.12 -14.65 9.91
N ALA A 178 -4.76 -14.11 8.74
CA ALA A 178 -3.41 -14.08 8.27
C ALA A 178 -2.73 -12.83 8.84
N ILE A 179 -1.51 -12.97 9.34
CA ILE A 179 -0.80 -11.89 10.00
C ILE A 179 0.63 -11.83 9.46
N ASP A 180 1.05 -10.70 8.92
CA ASP A 180 2.44 -10.42 8.64
C ASP A 180 3.01 -9.54 9.77
N VAL A 181 3.98 -10.04 10.49
CA VAL A 181 4.73 -9.28 11.50
C VAL A 181 6.04 -8.83 10.88
N PHE A 182 6.28 -7.53 10.87
CA PHE A 182 7.45 -6.92 10.26
C PHE A 182 8.35 -6.26 11.30
N TRP A 183 9.67 -6.44 11.17
CA TRP A 183 10.65 -5.68 11.96
C TRP A 183 11.97 -5.46 11.22
N CYS A 184 12.76 -4.48 11.71
CA CYS A 184 14.15 -4.26 11.31
C CYS A 184 15.09 -4.82 12.39
N GLU A 185 16.12 -5.57 11.99
CA GLU A 185 17.09 -6.11 12.96
C GLU A 185 17.99 -5.00 13.55
N LYS A 186 18.30 -3.98 12.73
CA LYS A 186 19.07 -2.81 13.18
C LYS A 186 18.18 -1.60 13.44
N PRO A 187 18.44 -0.83 14.49
CA PRO A 187 17.71 0.39 14.78
C PRO A 187 18.06 1.50 13.78
N GLY A 188 17.05 2.25 13.31
CA GLY A 188 17.25 3.49 12.55
C GLY A 188 17.57 4.71 13.42
N HIS A 189 18.01 4.51 14.67
CA HIS A 189 18.25 5.57 15.67
C HIS A 189 19.33 5.16 16.69
N ALA A 190 19.81 6.12 17.48
CA ALA A 190 20.89 5.91 18.43
C ALA A 190 20.50 5.07 19.69
N HIS A 191 19.19 4.89 19.96
CA HIS A 191 18.69 4.24 21.18
C HIS A 191 18.68 2.70 21.04
N LYS A 192 19.86 2.08 21.01
CA LYS A 192 20.03 0.65 20.77
C LYS A 192 19.33 -0.23 21.80
N GLU A 193 19.31 0.20 23.07
CA GLU A 193 18.66 -0.56 24.15
C GLU A 193 17.13 -0.60 23.99
N LEU A 194 16.51 0.51 23.63
CA LEU A 194 15.08 0.56 23.35
C LEU A 194 14.73 -0.33 22.15
N HIS A 195 15.57 -0.34 21.13
CA HIS A 195 15.39 -1.25 19.98
C HIS A 195 15.48 -2.72 20.42
N ARG A 196 16.43 -3.08 21.29
CA ARG A 196 16.55 -4.45 21.82
C ARG A 196 15.29 -4.89 22.56
N VAL A 197 14.71 -4.01 23.37
CA VAL A 197 13.44 -4.26 24.06
C VAL A 197 12.29 -4.42 23.06
N LEU A 198 12.22 -3.56 22.04
CA LEU A 198 11.21 -3.64 20.99
C LEU A 198 11.30 -4.97 20.22
N MET A 199 12.52 -5.41 19.87
CA MET A 199 12.74 -6.70 19.17
C MET A 199 12.37 -7.90 20.03
N ALA A 200 12.71 -7.87 21.32
CA ALA A 200 12.30 -8.92 22.26
C ALA A 200 10.77 -9.01 22.33
N ASN A 201 10.10 -7.86 22.39
CA ASN A 201 8.64 -7.78 22.38
C ASN A 201 8.06 -8.30 21.06
N ALA A 202 8.55 -7.85 19.90
CA ALA A 202 8.08 -8.29 18.59
C ALA A 202 8.16 -9.83 18.46
N LYS A 203 9.30 -10.42 18.81
CA LYS A 203 9.51 -11.87 18.75
C LYS A 203 8.60 -12.63 19.72
N ALA A 204 8.47 -12.17 20.97
CA ALA A 204 7.60 -12.80 21.97
C ALA A 204 6.11 -12.71 21.58
N GLN A 205 5.66 -11.58 21.04
CA GLN A 205 4.29 -11.43 20.57
C GLN A 205 4.01 -12.28 19.33
N THR A 206 4.98 -12.42 18.44
CA THR A 206 4.87 -13.33 17.28
C THR A 206 4.70 -14.77 17.76
N GLU A 207 5.53 -15.23 18.71
CA GLU A 207 5.40 -16.55 19.31
C GLU A 207 4.04 -16.75 19.99
N ALA A 208 3.57 -15.74 20.73
CA ALA A 208 2.25 -15.78 21.32
C ALA A 208 1.12 -15.90 20.27
N LEU A 209 1.23 -15.23 19.13
CA LEU A 209 0.22 -15.28 18.04
C LEU A 209 0.18 -16.65 17.34
N VAL A 210 1.29 -17.36 17.21
CA VAL A 210 1.34 -18.70 16.60
C VAL A 210 1.01 -19.81 17.61
N THR A 211 1.15 -19.55 18.91
CA THR A 211 0.84 -20.54 19.96
C THR A 211 -0.67 -20.80 19.99
N ARG A 212 -1.03 -22.02 19.67
CA ARG A 212 -2.44 -22.44 19.54
C ARG A 212 -2.93 -23.11 20.83
N ASP A 213 -4.14 -22.73 21.27
CA ASP A 213 -4.87 -23.55 22.24
C ASP A 213 -5.35 -24.84 21.52
N PRO A 214 -4.94 -26.04 21.99
CA PRO A 214 -5.36 -27.30 21.38
C PRO A 214 -6.87 -27.50 21.39
N LYS A 215 -7.61 -26.81 22.25
CA LYS A 215 -9.08 -26.89 22.34
C LYS A 215 -9.80 -25.93 21.39
N SER A 216 -9.08 -24.96 20.84
CA SER A 216 -9.65 -23.99 19.91
C SER A 216 -9.56 -24.47 18.46
N LYS A 217 -10.66 -24.31 17.71
CA LYS A 217 -10.67 -24.46 16.26
C LYS A 217 -10.20 -23.21 15.50
N TYR A 218 -10.03 -22.09 16.22
CA TYR A 218 -9.58 -20.83 15.67
C TYR A 218 -8.07 -20.71 15.84
N PHE A 219 -7.41 -20.10 14.88
CA PHE A 219 -5.97 -19.92 14.86
C PHE A 219 -5.59 -18.78 13.91
N ASN A 220 -4.42 -18.22 14.10
CA ASN A 220 -3.81 -17.29 13.16
C ASN A 220 -2.78 -18.02 12.30
N VAL A 221 -2.61 -17.56 11.07
CA VAL A 221 -1.48 -17.92 10.20
C VAL A 221 -0.53 -16.73 10.23
N VAL A 222 0.66 -16.92 10.76
CA VAL A 222 1.61 -15.82 10.98
C VAL A 222 2.82 -16.01 10.09
N SER A 223 3.14 -14.97 9.32
CA SER A 223 4.40 -14.83 8.60
C SER A 223 5.24 -13.74 9.24
N THR A 224 6.55 -13.89 9.22
CA THR A 224 7.47 -12.86 9.64
C THR A 224 8.25 -12.33 8.46
N VAL A 225 8.33 -11.01 8.33
CA VAL A 225 9.14 -10.32 7.35
C VAL A 225 10.17 -9.49 8.12
N SER A 226 11.43 -9.83 7.99
CA SER A 226 12.50 -9.08 8.62
C SER A 226 13.48 -8.56 7.59
N ILE A 227 13.96 -7.34 7.81
CA ILE A 227 15.04 -6.75 7.03
C ILE A 227 16.15 -6.31 7.98
N GLU A 228 17.36 -6.20 7.47
CA GLU A 228 18.49 -5.80 8.30
C GLU A 228 18.30 -4.35 8.81
N GLU A 229 17.98 -3.42 7.92
CA GLU A 229 17.80 -1.99 8.21
C GLU A 229 16.79 -1.39 7.23
N LEU A 230 15.96 -0.45 7.68
CA LEU A 230 15.06 0.31 6.81
C LEU A 230 15.82 1.48 6.18
N THR A 231 16.21 1.29 4.94
CA THR A 231 16.82 2.27 4.04
C THR A 231 15.88 2.58 2.87
N PRO A 232 16.15 3.60 2.05
CA PRO A 232 15.38 3.81 0.82
C PRO A 232 15.34 2.57 -0.08
N GLU A 233 16.46 1.87 -0.24
CA GLU A 233 16.55 0.65 -1.05
C GLU A 233 15.70 -0.48 -0.49
N THR A 234 15.82 -0.77 0.81
CA THR A 234 15.05 -1.85 1.43
C THR A 234 13.56 -1.53 1.49
N LEU A 235 13.18 -0.24 1.63
CA LEU A 235 11.79 0.18 1.50
C LEU A 235 11.26 -0.01 0.07
N GLY A 236 12.04 0.36 -0.94
CA GLY A 236 11.68 0.12 -2.34
C GLY A 236 11.50 -1.35 -2.65
N ALA A 237 12.42 -2.21 -2.19
CA ALA A 237 12.31 -3.65 -2.34
C ALA A 237 11.08 -4.22 -1.61
N LEU A 238 10.78 -3.75 -0.40
CA LEU A 238 9.62 -4.17 0.38
C LEU A 238 8.31 -3.81 -0.32
N MET A 239 8.16 -2.59 -0.82
CA MET A 239 6.96 -2.17 -1.54
C MET A 239 6.78 -2.98 -2.83
N ALA A 240 7.81 -3.10 -3.66
CA ALA A 240 7.76 -3.90 -4.88
C ALA A 240 7.45 -5.39 -4.59
N MET A 241 7.94 -5.95 -3.49
CA MET A 241 7.61 -7.30 -3.05
C MET A 241 6.09 -7.48 -2.84
N TYR A 242 5.43 -6.54 -2.18
CA TYR A 242 3.98 -6.59 -1.99
C TYR A 242 3.20 -6.30 -3.28
N GLU A 243 3.70 -5.46 -4.17
CA GLU A 243 3.11 -5.25 -5.49
C GLU A 243 3.16 -6.52 -6.35
N HIS A 244 4.30 -7.20 -6.39
CA HIS A 244 4.44 -8.50 -7.07
C HIS A 244 3.56 -9.59 -6.43
N LYS A 245 3.55 -9.70 -5.08
CA LYS A 245 2.63 -10.59 -4.36
C LYS A 245 1.19 -10.38 -4.81
N THR A 246 0.74 -9.11 -4.82
CA THR A 246 -0.64 -8.74 -5.16
C THR A 246 -0.97 -9.08 -6.62
N THR A 247 -0.04 -8.81 -7.54
CA THR A 247 -0.20 -9.12 -8.97
C THR A 247 -0.27 -10.63 -9.21
N MET A 248 0.64 -11.40 -8.60
CA MET A 248 0.65 -12.86 -8.69
C MET A 248 -0.61 -13.48 -8.07
N LEU A 249 -1.06 -12.94 -6.93
CA LEU A 249 -2.30 -13.38 -6.29
C LEU A 249 -3.53 -13.09 -7.15
N GLY A 250 -3.58 -11.92 -7.81
CA GLY A 250 -4.60 -11.59 -8.80
C GLY A 250 -4.64 -12.59 -9.95
N THR A 251 -3.46 -13.01 -10.43
CA THR A 251 -3.34 -14.06 -11.45
C THR A 251 -3.88 -15.41 -10.95
N LEU A 252 -3.57 -15.80 -9.71
CA LEU A 252 -4.09 -17.04 -9.10
C LEU A 252 -5.61 -17.03 -8.97
N PHE A 253 -6.21 -15.87 -8.71
CA PHE A 253 -7.68 -15.71 -8.68
C PHE A 253 -8.30 -15.48 -10.08
N GLY A 254 -7.50 -15.38 -11.13
CA GLY A 254 -7.96 -15.13 -12.50
C GLY A 254 -8.56 -13.74 -12.70
N ILE A 255 -8.17 -12.74 -11.93
CA ILE A 255 -8.71 -11.37 -11.97
C ILE A 255 -7.67 -10.35 -12.46
N ASN A 256 -8.14 -9.19 -12.96
CA ASN A 256 -7.27 -8.06 -13.29
C ASN A 256 -6.95 -7.26 -12.02
N ALA A 257 -5.69 -7.26 -11.60
CA ALA A 257 -5.23 -6.53 -10.42
C ALA A 257 -5.02 -5.02 -10.66
N PHE A 258 -5.07 -4.54 -11.91
CA PHE A 258 -4.67 -3.18 -12.29
C PHE A 258 -5.83 -2.22 -12.54
N ASP A 259 -7.06 -2.70 -12.62
CA ASP A 259 -8.25 -1.87 -12.77
C ASP A 259 -9.01 -1.63 -11.46
N GLN A 260 -10.00 -0.74 -11.47
CA GLN A 260 -10.85 -0.41 -10.32
C GLN A 260 -12.28 -0.01 -10.75
N PRO A 261 -13.04 -0.89 -11.39
CA PRO A 261 -14.38 -0.54 -11.91
C PRO A 261 -15.37 -0.14 -10.81
N GLY A 262 -15.18 -0.64 -9.58
CA GLY A 262 -16.08 -0.36 -8.46
C GLY A 262 -16.17 1.10 -8.01
N ILE A 263 -15.18 1.94 -8.33
CA ILE A 263 -15.19 3.36 -7.95
C ILE A 263 -15.88 4.28 -8.98
N GLU A 264 -16.09 3.82 -10.20
CA GLU A 264 -16.63 4.66 -11.28
C GLU A 264 -18.08 5.08 -11.05
N LEU A 265 -18.91 4.20 -10.50
CA LEU A 265 -20.29 4.53 -10.11
C LEU A 265 -20.33 5.65 -9.08
N GLY A 266 -19.47 5.60 -8.06
CA GLY A 266 -19.37 6.64 -7.04
C GLY A 266 -19.00 7.99 -7.62
N LYS A 267 -18.02 8.05 -8.53
CA LYS A 267 -17.63 9.28 -9.24
C LYS A 267 -18.79 9.86 -10.06
N LYS A 268 -19.52 8.99 -10.78
CA LYS A 268 -20.70 9.42 -11.57
C LYS A 268 -21.77 10.02 -10.67
N LEU A 269 -22.16 9.33 -9.60
CA LEU A 269 -23.17 9.79 -8.65
C LEU A 269 -22.74 11.08 -7.93
N ALA A 270 -21.47 11.22 -7.57
CA ALA A 270 -20.94 12.44 -6.97
C ALA A 270 -21.07 13.64 -7.94
N ASN A 271 -20.74 13.45 -9.22
CA ASN A 271 -20.89 14.50 -10.23
C ASN A 271 -22.37 14.88 -10.45
N GLU A 272 -23.29 13.94 -10.42
CA GLU A 272 -24.73 14.21 -10.50
C GLU A 272 -25.23 14.95 -9.26
N ALA A 273 -24.81 14.55 -8.07
CA ALA A 273 -25.13 15.21 -6.82
C ALA A 273 -24.60 16.66 -6.80
N TYR A 274 -23.36 16.87 -7.23
CA TYR A 274 -22.74 18.20 -7.32
C TYR A 274 -23.54 19.15 -8.23
N LYS A 275 -24.01 18.67 -9.40
CA LYS A 275 -24.87 19.45 -10.29
C LYS A 275 -26.19 19.85 -9.62
N ARG A 276 -26.81 18.96 -8.85
CA ARG A 276 -28.07 19.24 -8.11
C ARG A 276 -27.85 20.26 -6.98
N VAL A 277 -26.77 20.14 -6.23
CA VAL A 277 -26.43 21.08 -5.15
C VAL A 277 -26.18 22.49 -5.69
N ASN A 278 -25.49 22.63 -6.81
CA ASN A 278 -25.24 23.93 -7.44
C ASN A 278 -26.52 24.62 -7.95
N VAL A 279 -27.57 23.84 -8.27
CA VAL A 279 -28.90 24.39 -8.61
C VAL A 279 -29.63 24.89 -7.37
N LEU A 280 -29.45 24.22 -6.22
CA LEU A 280 -30.14 24.53 -4.97
C LEU A 280 -29.41 25.56 -4.08
N CYS A 281 -28.10 25.68 -4.19
CA CYS A 281 -27.26 26.58 -3.37
C CYS A 281 -26.05 27.12 -4.16
N PRO A 282 -26.24 28.09 -5.07
CA PRO A 282 -25.15 28.60 -5.91
C PRO A 282 -24.07 29.43 -5.19
N LYS A 283 -24.16 29.58 -3.85
CA LYS A 283 -23.28 30.49 -3.07
C LYS A 283 -22.46 29.82 -1.96
N PHE A 284 -22.46 28.48 -1.83
CA PHE A 284 -21.80 27.82 -0.70
C PHE A 284 -20.59 26.94 -1.03
N PHE A 285 -20.09 26.94 -2.25
CA PHE A 285 -18.85 26.24 -2.60
C PHE A 285 -17.89 27.17 -3.34
N ILE A 286 -17.05 27.84 -2.56
CA ILE A 286 -15.79 28.43 -3.04
C ILE A 286 -14.65 27.61 -2.42
#